data_e2eeb0cc86889d56d42a0b2f86e7102b
#
_entry.id   e2eeb0cc86889d56d42a0b2f86e7102b
#
_cell.length_a   1.000
_cell.length_b   1.000
_cell.length_c   1.000
_cell.angle_alpha   90.00
_cell.angle_beta   90.00
_cell.angle_gamma   90.00
#
_symmetry.space_group_name_H-M   'P 1'
#
loop_
_entity.id
_entity.type
_entity.pdbx_description
1 polymer ?
#
loop_
_entity_poly.entity_id
_entity_poly.type
_entity_poly.pdbx_seq_one_letter_code
_entity_poly.pdbx_strand_id
1 'polypeptide(L)'
;MPRFYVTTPIYYVNARPHIGHAYTTIVADVAARRRRLLGDDVFFLTGTDEHGQKIERAAKAANTTPQAFADSVSAQFSGLWQRMGITHNKFIRTTDAAHQRGVQHLFSTLQKSGFIAPQTYTGQYCVSDEAFQDVPPGAPCPDCGRPTETVSEENYYFALSRFQPQLIDLISSGTLDVQPETRKNEVLSFLRGNVSATDTTKKNTPGGVTYIPGALKDLSISRSSFSWGIPVPGDPKHVIYVWLDALANYITALGYGSSETADLEQFKKFWPADLHLVGKEIIRFHCVYWPAFLLAAGLPLPKKIVAHGWLLFEESKMSKSRGNIVRAETILDAFGSLLPVAPKSQQDLFGADVLRYFLLREIPFGADGSFSFDALLTRYNADLANGYGNLVSRVLKLIQQYFPNGYEVPSRPWIFKDRNFVSGDGPLPTREEAYSGTHFIGSQLVEFAGFADSHLWSEYKLQIYLAEIFLRVGQVDSYLSFHKPWLIAKEASDDSRKKLIEVLYTAAEAIRFITAYLHPVLPYATSKVWAQLGLGDIEQAAKNGELKNLTWGGLRPGTKIGAISPIFPRADKELIVRMNDLEQSSQPATSTPSDAAQLP
;
A
#
# COMPACT_ATOMS: atom_id res chain seq x y z
N MET A 1 2.62 -17.48 -17.00
CA MET A 1 3.07 -16.78 -15.79
C MET A 1 1.90 -16.71 -14.84
N PRO A 2 2.08 -16.87 -13.53
CA PRO A 2 1.03 -16.59 -12.55
C PRO A 2 0.56 -15.15 -12.71
N ARG A 3 -0.70 -14.88 -12.45
CA ARG A 3 -1.26 -13.53 -12.49
C ARG A 3 -1.44 -12.99 -11.08
N PHE A 4 -1.39 -11.67 -10.93
CA PHE A 4 -1.65 -11.01 -9.66
C PHE A 4 -2.36 -9.67 -9.90
N TYR A 5 -3.56 -9.53 -9.36
CA TYR A 5 -4.34 -8.31 -9.44
C TYR A 5 -4.45 -7.66 -8.05
N VAL A 6 -3.86 -6.48 -7.92
CA VAL A 6 -3.88 -5.68 -6.68
C VAL A 6 -4.54 -4.33 -6.91
N THR A 7 -5.32 -3.87 -5.92
CA THR A 7 -6.00 -2.59 -5.99
C THR A 7 -5.83 -1.77 -4.72
N THR A 8 -5.83 -0.45 -4.86
CA THR A 8 -6.18 0.49 -3.78
C THR A 8 -7.69 0.78 -3.81
N PRO A 9 -8.26 1.47 -2.81
CA PRO A 9 -9.51 2.20 -3.02
C PRO A 9 -9.27 3.27 -4.09
N ILE A 10 -10.32 3.70 -4.74
CA ILE A 10 -10.28 4.96 -5.49
C ILE A 10 -10.50 6.12 -4.51
N TYR A 11 -9.75 7.21 -4.71
CA TYR A 11 -9.69 8.30 -3.75
C TYR A 11 -10.72 9.39 -4.06
N TYR A 12 -11.49 9.77 -3.03
CA TYR A 12 -12.55 10.76 -3.16
C TYR A 12 -11.97 12.17 -3.38
N VAL A 13 -12.32 12.81 -4.52
CA VAL A 13 -11.72 14.07 -4.96
C VAL A 13 -12.28 15.32 -4.26
N ASN A 14 -12.62 15.21 -2.98
CA ASN A 14 -13.07 16.35 -2.19
C ASN A 14 -11.90 17.17 -1.61
N ALA A 15 -10.66 16.69 -1.75
CA ALA A 15 -9.43 17.28 -1.25
C ALA A 15 -8.21 16.82 -2.03
N ARG A 16 -7.11 17.61 -1.90
CA ARG A 16 -5.77 17.20 -2.32
C ARG A 16 -5.32 15.91 -1.63
N PRO A 17 -4.44 15.10 -2.28
CA PRO A 17 -3.86 13.93 -1.65
C PRO A 17 -3.04 14.30 -0.39
N HIS A 18 -2.99 13.37 0.56
CA HIS A 18 -2.19 13.48 1.78
C HIS A 18 -1.47 12.15 2.06
N ILE A 19 -0.57 12.13 3.06
CA ILE A 19 0.24 10.94 3.36
C ILE A 19 -0.58 9.68 3.66
N GLY A 20 -1.82 9.80 4.14
CA GLY A 20 -2.72 8.65 4.33
C GLY A 20 -3.09 7.95 3.01
N HIS A 21 -3.37 8.72 1.95
CA HIS A 21 -3.57 8.16 0.60
C HIS A 21 -2.28 7.55 0.06
N ALA A 22 -1.13 8.23 0.30
CA ALA A 22 0.18 7.73 -0.08
C ALA A 22 0.49 6.38 0.60
N TYR A 23 0.12 6.21 1.88
CA TYR A 23 0.35 4.96 2.62
C TYR A 23 -0.28 3.75 1.94
N THR A 24 -1.58 3.81 1.65
CA THR A 24 -2.30 2.73 0.95
C THR A 24 -1.67 2.43 -0.41
N THR A 25 -1.38 3.49 -1.18
CA THR A 25 -0.81 3.35 -2.53
C THR A 25 0.59 2.77 -2.50
N ILE A 26 1.42 3.17 -1.52
CA ILE A 26 2.77 2.61 -1.30
C ILE A 26 2.69 1.11 -0.99
N VAL A 27 1.80 0.68 -0.09
CA VAL A 27 1.66 -0.75 0.23
C VAL A 27 1.27 -1.56 -1.00
N ALA A 28 0.32 -1.05 -1.80
CA ALA A 28 -0.08 -1.70 -3.06
C ALA A 28 1.07 -1.78 -4.08
N ASP A 29 1.83 -0.68 -4.23
CA ASP A 29 2.96 -0.62 -5.15
C ASP A 29 4.10 -1.57 -4.72
N VAL A 30 4.37 -1.66 -3.42
CA VAL A 30 5.37 -2.60 -2.88
C VAL A 30 4.95 -4.06 -3.12
N ALA A 31 3.68 -4.39 -2.93
CA ALA A 31 3.14 -5.70 -3.27
C ALA A 31 3.25 -5.99 -4.78
N ALA A 32 2.88 -5.02 -5.63
CA ALA A 32 2.99 -5.13 -7.08
C ALA A 32 4.44 -5.33 -7.54
N ARG A 33 5.38 -4.52 -7.03
CA ARG A 33 6.82 -4.66 -7.31
C ARG A 33 7.34 -6.03 -6.90
N ARG A 34 7.03 -6.48 -5.67
CA ARG A 34 7.46 -7.79 -5.20
C ARG A 34 6.97 -8.91 -6.12
N ARG A 35 5.71 -8.86 -6.54
CA ARG A 35 5.13 -9.87 -7.44
C ARG A 35 5.79 -9.86 -8.83
N ARG A 36 6.09 -8.67 -9.38
CA ARG A 36 6.85 -8.56 -10.63
C ARG A 36 8.25 -9.14 -10.51
N LEU A 37 8.95 -8.90 -9.39
CA LEU A 37 10.26 -9.52 -9.13
C LEU A 37 10.20 -11.05 -9.08
N LEU A 38 9.07 -11.62 -8.66
CA LEU A 38 8.82 -13.05 -8.69
C LEU A 38 8.41 -13.59 -10.07
N GLY A 39 8.26 -12.71 -11.06
CA GLY A 39 7.90 -13.06 -12.44
C GLY A 39 6.40 -13.21 -12.67
N ASP A 40 5.56 -12.68 -11.79
CA ASP A 40 4.11 -12.66 -11.98
C ASP A 40 3.71 -11.58 -13.00
N ASP A 41 2.63 -11.85 -13.75
CA ASP A 41 1.96 -10.84 -14.56
C ASP A 41 1.02 -10.03 -13.67
N VAL A 42 1.40 -8.78 -13.39
CA VAL A 42 0.75 -7.95 -12.38
C VAL A 42 -0.12 -6.88 -13.02
N PHE A 43 -1.36 -6.75 -12.55
CA PHE A 43 -2.22 -5.60 -12.81
C PHE A 43 -2.42 -4.84 -11.49
N PHE A 44 -1.96 -3.59 -11.44
CA PHE A 44 -2.13 -2.71 -10.30
C PHE A 44 -3.07 -1.56 -10.66
N LEU A 45 -4.21 -1.49 -9.96
CA LEU A 45 -5.25 -0.49 -10.12
C LEU A 45 -5.27 0.51 -8.98
N THR A 46 -5.35 1.78 -9.32
CA THR A 46 -5.68 2.90 -8.42
C THR A 46 -6.52 3.91 -9.19
N GLY A 47 -7.04 4.95 -8.55
CA GLY A 47 -7.83 5.97 -9.25
C GLY A 47 -8.54 6.93 -8.32
N THR A 48 -9.53 7.63 -8.87
CA THR A 48 -10.32 8.65 -8.17
C THR A 48 -11.82 8.40 -8.26
N ASP A 49 -12.50 8.61 -7.12
CA ASP A 49 -13.95 8.65 -6.99
C ASP A 49 -14.40 10.10 -7.11
N GLU A 50 -15.20 10.38 -8.14
CA GLU A 50 -15.45 11.74 -8.63
C GLU A 50 -16.92 12.16 -8.60
N HIS A 51 -17.82 11.30 -8.15
CA HIS A 51 -19.26 11.57 -8.09
C HIS A 51 -19.74 11.86 -6.67
N GLY A 52 -21.00 12.34 -6.58
CA GLY A 52 -21.72 12.54 -5.32
C GLY A 52 -21.89 13.99 -4.91
N GLN A 53 -22.80 14.18 -3.95
CA GLN A 53 -23.24 15.51 -3.50
C GLN A 53 -22.12 16.38 -2.92
N LYS A 54 -21.11 15.77 -2.27
CA LYS A 54 -19.99 16.53 -1.70
C LYS A 54 -19.14 17.18 -2.78
N ILE A 55 -18.93 16.50 -3.90
CA ILE A 55 -18.18 17.06 -5.05
C ILE A 55 -18.98 18.19 -5.68
N GLU A 56 -20.30 17.98 -5.89
CA GLU A 56 -21.18 19.03 -6.43
C GLU A 56 -21.14 20.30 -5.56
N ARG A 57 -21.23 20.14 -4.24
CA ARG A 57 -21.11 21.24 -3.27
C ARG A 57 -19.73 21.90 -3.26
N ALA A 58 -18.65 21.12 -3.32
CA ALA A 58 -17.29 21.63 -3.37
C ALA A 58 -17.02 22.42 -4.65
N ALA A 59 -17.49 21.92 -5.80
CA ALA A 59 -17.39 22.61 -7.08
C ALA A 59 -18.15 23.95 -7.07
N LYS A 60 -19.38 23.97 -6.52
CA LYS A 60 -20.16 25.19 -6.35
C LYS A 60 -19.45 26.19 -5.45
N ALA A 61 -18.88 25.75 -4.32
CA ALA A 61 -18.11 26.60 -3.43
C ALA A 61 -16.82 27.16 -4.09
N ALA A 62 -16.23 26.41 -5.02
CA ALA A 62 -15.08 26.82 -5.83
C ALA A 62 -15.47 27.61 -7.10
N ASN A 63 -16.76 27.92 -7.28
CA ASN A 63 -17.30 28.62 -8.44
C ASN A 63 -16.91 27.98 -9.79
N THR A 64 -16.99 26.63 -9.85
CA THR A 64 -16.65 25.83 -11.04
C THR A 64 -17.67 24.72 -11.26
N THR A 65 -17.56 24.00 -12.38
CA THR A 65 -18.40 22.82 -12.64
C THR A 65 -17.87 21.60 -11.87
N PRO A 66 -18.73 20.63 -11.50
CA PRO A 66 -18.29 19.40 -10.86
C PRO A 66 -17.22 18.64 -11.66
N GLN A 67 -17.34 18.59 -13.00
CA GLN A 67 -16.36 17.96 -13.88
C GLN A 67 -14.99 18.66 -13.80
N ALA A 68 -14.94 19.99 -13.95
CA ALA A 68 -13.69 20.74 -13.91
C ALA A 68 -13.03 20.66 -12.52
N PHE A 69 -13.83 20.63 -11.45
CA PHE A 69 -13.34 20.41 -10.10
C PHE A 69 -12.71 19.02 -9.95
N ALA A 70 -13.42 17.98 -10.37
CA ALA A 70 -12.93 16.60 -10.34
C ALA A 70 -11.65 16.44 -11.18
N ASP A 71 -11.61 17.01 -12.40
CA ASP A 71 -10.41 16.99 -13.26
C ASP A 71 -9.20 17.59 -12.58
N SER A 72 -9.37 18.75 -11.92
CA SER A 72 -8.29 19.45 -11.24
C SER A 72 -7.73 18.66 -10.05
N VAL A 73 -8.60 18.03 -9.24
CA VAL A 73 -8.15 17.28 -8.06
C VAL A 73 -7.60 15.90 -8.47
N SER A 74 -8.23 15.23 -9.41
CA SER A 74 -7.76 13.94 -9.94
C SER A 74 -6.35 14.07 -10.54
N ALA A 75 -6.07 15.15 -11.27
CA ALA A 75 -4.74 15.44 -11.80
C ALA A 75 -3.67 15.56 -10.70
N GLN A 76 -4.03 16.08 -9.51
CA GLN A 76 -3.09 16.16 -8.38
C GLN A 76 -2.75 14.76 -7.83
N PHE A 77 -3.73 13.84 -7.74
CA PHE A 77 -3.47 12.46 -7.36
C PHE A 77 -2.55 11.77 -8.38
N SER A 78 -2.89 11.83 -9.65
CA SER A 78 -2.09 11.21 -10.73
C SER A 78 -0.68 11.79 -10.78
N GLY A 79 -0.53 13.11 -10.68
CA GLY A 79 0.76 13.79 -10.65
C GLY A 79 1.62 13.40 -9.44
N LEU A 80 1.00 13.25 -8.25
CA LEU A 80 1.71 12.78 -7.08
C LEU A 80 2.20 11.35 -7.25
N TRP A 81 1.36 10.44 -7.77
CA TRP A 81 1.79 9.05 -8.02
C TRP A 81 2.94 8.97 -9.02
N GLN A 82 2.95 9.83 -10.03
CA GLN A 82 4.06 9.94 -10.97
C GLN A 82 5.35 10.39 -10.28
N ARG A 83 5.30 11.45 -9.46
CA ARG A 83 6.45 11.93 -8.67
C ARG A 83 6.98 10.86 -7.71
N MET A 84 6.11 10.06 -7.12
CA MET A 84 6.46 8.96 -6.21
C MET A 84 6.93 7.69 -6.93
N GLY A 85 6.91 7.64 -8.25
CA GLY A 85 7.28 6.45 -9.03
C GLY A 85 6.36 5.26 -8.77
N ILE A 86 5.06 5.49 -8.53
CA ILE A 86 4.04 4.43 -8.36
C ILE A 86 3.82 3.70 -9.68
N THR A 87 3.84 2.39 -9.67
CA THR A 87 3.85 1.52 -10.87
C THR A 87 2.48 0.95 -11.23
N HIS A 88 1.41 1.73 -11.03
CA HIS A 88 0.07 1.31 -11.42
C HIS A 88 -0.04 1.10 -12.93
N ASN A 89 -0.85 0.09 -13.32
CA ASN A 89 -1.15 -0.20 -14.73
C ASN A 89 -2.31 0.65 -15.23
N LYS A 90 -3.27 0.95 -14.34
CA LYS A 90 -4.44 1.78 -14.64
C LYS A 90 -4.71 2.77 -13.52
N PHE A 91 -4.89 4.03 -13.88
CA PHE A 91 -5.50 5.05 -13.05
C PHE A 91 -6.92 5.26 -13.58
N ILE A 92 -7.92 4.76 -12.85
CA ILE A 92 -9.32 4.86 -13.25
C ILE A 92 -9.97 6.11 -12.66
N ARG A 93 -10.87 6.71 -13.40
CA ARG A 93 -11.74 7.81 -12.96
C ARG A 93 -13.18 7.37 -13.06
N THR A 94 -14.02 7.63 -12.06
CA THR A 94 -15.44 7.26 -12.16
C THR A 94 -16.20 8.06 -13.22
N THR A 95 -15.64 9.20 -13.65
CA THR A 95 -16.13 10.00 -14.80
C THR A 95 -15.74 9.43 -16.16
N ASP A 96 -14.89 8.40 -16.25
CA ASP A 96 -14.55 7.74 -17.50
C ASP A 96 -15.80 7.09 -18.13
N ALA A 97 -16.06 7.37 -19.41
CA ALA A 97 -17.23 6.84 -20.11
C ALA A 97 -17.29 5.29 -20.13
N ALA A 98 -16.15 4.62 -20.17
CA ALA A 98 -16.08 3.15 -20.08
C ALA A 98 -16.51 2.65 -18.71
N HIS A 99 -16.09 3.33 -17.63
CA HIS A 99 -16.51 3.03 -16.29
C HIS A 99 -18.03 3.22 -16.12
N GLN A 100 -18.57 4.36 -16.56
CA GLN A 100 -20.01 4.64 -16.46
C GLN A 100 -20.85 3.58 -17.16
N ARG A 101 -20.47 3.16 -18.38
CA ARG A 101 -21.15 2.04 -19.07
C ARG A 101 -21.08 0.73 -18.29
N GLY A 102 -19.93 0.41 -17.70
CA GLY A 102 -19.76 -0.78 -16.88
C GLY A 102 -20.63 -0.79 -15.63
N VAL A 103 -20.73 0.36 -14.94
CA VAL A 103 -21.62 0.54 -13.78
C VAL A 103 -23.10 0.38 -14.18
N GLN A 104 -23.52 1.01 -15.28
CA GLN A 104 -24.88 0.86 -15.78
C GLN A 104 -25.20 -0.59 -16.20
N HIS A 105 -24.20 -1.29 -16.75
CA HIS A 105 -24.31 -2.71 -17.06
C HIS A 105 -24.49 -3.55 -15.79
N LEU A 106 -23.70 -3.29 -14.73
CA LEU A 106 -23.83 -3.95 -13.44
C LEU A 106 -25.21 -3.69 -12.82
N PHE A 107 -25.65 -2.43 -12.76
CA PHE A 107 -26.97 -2.08 -12.24
C PHE A 107 -28.09 -2.84 -12.97
N SER A 108 -28.05 -2.84 -14.31
CA SER A 108 -29.04 -3.56 -15.14
C SER A 108 -29.00 -5.08 -14.91
N THR A 109 -27.82 -5.64 -14.67
CA THR A 109 -27.65 -7.06 -14.35
C THR A 109 -28.30 -7.39 -12.99
N LEU A 110 -28.04 -6.58 -11.97
CA LEU A 110 -28.62 -6.74 -10.64
C LEU A 110 -30.15 -6.58 -10.67
N GLN A 111 -30.68 -5.65 -11.46
CA GLN A 111 -32.11 -5.43 -11.64
C GLN A 111 -32.77 -6.63 -12.33
N LYS A 112 -32.19 -7.11 -13.44
CA LYS A 112 -32.69 -8.30 -14.15
C LYS A 112 -32.68 -9.57 -13.29
N SER A 113 -31.71 -9.68 -12.38
CA SER A 113 -31.62 -10.78 -11.42
C SER A 113 -32.59 -10.67 -10.25
N GLY A 114 -33.44 -9.62 -10.21
CA GLY A 114 -34.47 -9.44 -9.18
C GLY A 114 -33.94 -9.00 -7.80
N PHE A 115 -32.73 -8.43 -7.75
CA PHE A 115 -32.15 -7.91 -6.51
C PHE A 115 -32.31 -6.40 -6.36
N ILE A 116 -32.77 -5.69 -7.38
CA ILE A 116 -33.05 -4.25 -7.33
C ILE A 116 -34.53 -4.00 -7.63
N ALA A 117 -35.19 -3.20 -6.78
CA ALA A 117 -36.54 -2.74 -6.96
C ALA A 117 -36.73 -1.30 -6.44
N PRO A 118 -37.64 -0.48 -7.03
CA PRO A 118 -37.98 0.82 -6.50
C PRO A 118 -38.76 0.66 -5.19
N GLN A 119 -38.48 1.52 -4.21
CA GLN A 119 -39.20 1.59 -2.91
C GLN A 119 -39.18 3.03 -2.40
N THR A 120 -40.28 3.44 -1.75
CA THR A 120 -40.32 4.72 -1.04
C THR A 120 -39.87 4.51 0.40
N TYR A 121 -38.88 5.28 0.82
CA TYR A 121 -38.36 5.26 2.18
C TYR A 121 -38.37 6.65 2.80
N THR A 122 -38.84 6.72 4.03
CA THR A 122 -38.74 7.93 4.86
C THR A 122 -37.87 7.62 6.06
N GLY A 123 -36.77 8.35 6.21
CA GLY A 123 -35.79 8.11 7.28
C GLY A 123 -34.90 9.31 7.56
N GLN A 124 -33.99 9.15 8.53
CA GLN A 124 -33.01 10.17 8.88
C GLN A 124 -31.79 10.02 7.98
N TYR A 125 -31.46 11.05 7.21
CA TYR A 125 -30.35 11.06 6.27
C TYR A 125 -29.19 11.89 6.80
N CYS A 126 -28.00 11.31 6.85
CA CYS A 126 -26.76 12.03 7.14
C CYS A 126 -26.13 12.50 5.83
N VAL A 127 -26.15 13.81 5.60
CA VAL A 127 -25.53 14.42 4.42
C VAL A 127 -24.01 14.22 4.40
N SER A 128 -23.38 14.13 5.58
CA SER A 128 -21.94 13.94 5.72
C SER A 128 -21.45 12.55 5.33
N ASP A 129 -22.23 11.52 5.67
CA ASP A 129 -21.87 10.12 5.41
C ASP A 129 -22.62 9.58 4.18
N GLU A 130 -23.47 10.44 3.58
CA GLU A 130 -24.29 10.13 2.40
C GLU A 130 -25.13 8.85 2.58
N ALA A 131 -25.67 8.66 3.79
CA ALA A 131 -26.38 7.45 4.18
C ALA A 131 -27.59 7.73 5.07
N PHE A 132 -28.65 6.90 4.91
CA PHE A 132 -29.73 6.85 5.88
C PHE A 132 -29.25 6.20 7.17
N GLN A 133 -29.69 6.76 8.30
CA GLN A 133 -29.35 6.32 9.65
C GLN A 133 -30.59 5.86 10.38
N ASP A 134 -30.49 4.77 11.13
CA ASP A 134 -31.58 4.24 11.98
C ASP A 134 -31.55 4.95 13.33
N VAL A 135 -31.94 6.22 13.33
CA VAL A 135 -31.95 7.09 14.51
C VAL A 135 -33.28 7.85 14.56
N PRO A 136 -33.72 8.31 15.75
CA PRO A 136 -34.89 9.18 15.87
C PRO A 136 -34.76 10.48 15.06
N PRO A 137 -35.91 11.07 14.65
CA PRO A 137 -35.88 12.35 13.92
C PRO A 137 -35.07 13.42 14.62
N GLY A 138 -34.11 14.03 13.87
CA GLY A 138 -33.25 15.09 14.38
C GLY A 138 -32.08 14.64 15.26
N ALA A 139 -31.91 13.33 15.51
CA ALA A 139 -30.78 12.81 16.26
C ALA A 139 -29.45 12.92 15.45
N PRO A 140 -28.30 13.07 16.13
CA PRO A 140 -27.03 13.08 15.45
C PRO A 140 -26.70 11.73 14.82
N CYS A 141 -26.00 11.78 13.68
CA CYS A 141 -25.49 10.58 13.01
C CYS A 141 -24.52 9.81 13.93
N PRO A 142 -24.70 8.51 14.14
CA PRO A 142 -23.84 7.70 15.01
C PRO A 142 -22.41 7.58 14.50
N ASP A 143 -22.18 7.72 13.17
CA ASP A 143 -20.86 7.56 12.56
C ASP A 143 -20.03 8.86 12.61
N CYS A 144 -20.64 10.04 12.37
CA CYS A 144 -19.90 11.31 12.31
C CYS A 144 -20.34 12.38 13.32
N GLY A 145 -21.40 12.13 14.12
CA GLY A 145 -21.90 13.04 15.15
C GLY A 145 -22.63 14.29 14.63
N ARG A 146 -22.84 14.44 13.31
CA ARG A 146 -23.53 15.59 12.71
C ARG A 146 -25.05 15.40 12.70
N PRO A 147 -25.85 16.48 12.70
CA PRO A 147 -27.32 16.39 12.62
C PRO A 147 -27.76 15.61 11.38
N THR A 148 -28.81 14.81 11.54
CA THR A 148 -29.52 14.13 10.44
C THR A 148 -30.77 14.91 10.04
N GLU A 149 -31.19 14.75 8.79
CA GLU A 149 -32.41 15.39 8.24
C GLU A 149 -33.43 14.31 7.89
N THR A 150 -34.74 14.56 8.15
CA THR A 150 -35.80 13.65 7.72
C THR A 150 -36.00 13.81 6.22
N VAL A 151 -35.73 12.77 5.47
CA VAL A 151 -35.86 12.72 4.01
C VAL A 151 -36.82 11.61 3.63
N SER A 152 -37.78 11.92 2.74
CA SER A 152 -38.64 10.93 2.09
C SER A 152 -38.32 10.90 0.62
N GLU A 153 -37.74 9.78 0.15
CA GLU A 153 -37.35 9.60 -1.24
C GLU A 153 -37.86 8.27 -1.79
N GLU A 154 -38.26 8.28 -3.05
CA GLU A 154 -38.41 7.06 -3.83
C GLU A 154 -37.04 6.74 -4.42
N ASN A 155 -36.48 5.60 -4.06
CA ASN A 155 -35.14 5.16 -4.51
C ASN A 155 -35.20 3.70 -4.95
N TYR A 156 -34.18 3.28 -5.70
CA TYR A 156 -33.93 1.87 -5.96
C TYR A 156 -33.23 1.25 -4.77
N TYR A 157 -33.71 0.09 -4.33
CA TYR A 157 -33.14 -0.67 -3.21
C TYR A 157 -32.56 -1.99 -3.70
N PHE A 158 -31.39 -2.32 -3.21
CA PHE A 158 -30.75 -3.61 -3.38
C PHE A 158 -31.09 -4.52 -2.18
N ALA A 159 -31.55 -5.73 -2.44
CA ALA A 159 -31.96 -6.71 -1.43
C ALA A 159 -30.75 -7.31 -0.69
N LEU A 160 -29.95 -6.47 -0.03
CA LEU A 160 -28.70 -6.82 0.65
C LEU A 160 -28.93 -7.83 1.78
N SER A 161 -30.06 -7.71 2.50
CA SER A 161 -30.44 -8.59 3.61
C SER A 161 -30.48 -10.08 3.21
N ARG A 162 -30.76 -10.40 1.94
CA ARG A 162 -30.79 -11.78 1.43
C ARG A 162 -29.42 -12.47 1.48
N PHE A 163 -28.34 -11.70 1.47
CA PHE A 163 -26.97 -12.22 1.47
C PHE A 163 -26.37 -12.40 2.86
N GLN A 164 -27.08 -11.99 3.93
CA GLN A 164 -26.57 -12.00 5.31
C GLN A 164 -25.96 -13.36 5.71
N PRO A 165 -26.66 -14.51 5.64
CA PRO A 165 -26.08 -15.79 6.07
C PRO A 165 -24.90 -16.22 5.18
N GLN A 166 -24.99 -15.99 3.87
CA GLN A 166 -23.93 -16.37 2.93
C GLN A 166 -22.64 -15.57 3.16
N LEU A 167 -22.74 -14.27 3.41
CA LEU A 167 -21.59 -13.42 3.74
C LEU A 167 -20.92 -13.84 5.03
N ILE A 168 -21.71 -14.19 6.07
CA ILE A 168 -21.18 -14.71 7.33
C ILE A 168 -20.36 -15.96 7.09
N ASP A 169 -20.89 -16.93 6.34
CA ASP A 169 -20.21 -18.19 6.07
C ASP A 169 -18.93 -17.99 5.25
N LEU A 170 -18.96 -17.17 4.20
CA LEU A 170 -17.80 -16.87 3.35
C LEU A 170 -16.65 -16.25 4.14
N ILE A 171 -16.93 -15.32 5.05
CA ILE A 171 -15.91 -14.67 5.87
C ILE A 171 -15.44 -15.58 7.00
N SER A 172 -16.37 -16.29 7.66
CA SER A 172 -16.03 -17.19 8.78
C SER A 172 -15.15 -18.36 8.33
N SER A 173 -15.43 -18.94 7.16
CA SER A 173 -14.65 -20.03 6.57
C SER A 173 -13.29 -19.59 6.00
N GLY A 174 -13.11 -18.27 5.78
CA GLY A 174 -11.93 -17.75 5.11
C GLY A 174 -11.98 -17.87 3.57
N THR A 175 -13.10 -18.28 2.99
CA THR A 175 -13.29 -18.27 1.53
C THR A 175 -13.16 -16.84 0.97
N LEU A 176 -13.67 -15.85 1.70
CA LEU A 176 -13.29 -14.45 1.57
C LEU A 176 -12.32 -14.12 2.72
N ASP A 177 -11.03 -14.05 2.42
CA ASP A 177 -9.98 -13.78 3.42
C ASP A 177 -9.97 -12.30 3.78
N VAL A 178 -10.36 -11.98 5.02
CA VAL A 178 -10.39 -10.60 5.56
C VAL A 178 -9.32 -10.47 6.63
N GLN A 179 -8.40 -9.52 6.44
CA GLN A 179 -7.28 -9.26 7.35
C GLN A 179 -7.22 -7.79 7.77
N PRO A 180 -6.67 -7.51 8.96
CA PRO A 180 -6.30 -8.43 10.03
C PRO A 180 -7.52 -9.04 10.75
N GLU A 181 -7.31 -10.04 11.59
CA GLU A 181 -8.38 -10.76 12.30
C GLU A 181 -9.31 -9.84 13.10
N THR A 182 -8.76 -8.75 13.65
CA THR A 182 -9.58 -7.72 14.34
C THR A 182 -10.64 -7.10 13.42
N ARG A 183 -10.32 -6.87 12.15
CA ARG A 183 -11.24 -6.32 11.16
C ARG A 183 -12.22 -7.37 10.66
N LYS A 184 -11.78 -8.62 10.50
CA LYS A 184 -12.68 -9.74 10.23
C LYS A 184 -13.75 -9.86 11.31
N ASN A 185 -13.35 -9.81 12.57
CA ASN A 185 -14.27 -9.90 13.71
C ASN A 185 -15.23 -8.71 13.78
N GLU A 186 -14.79 -7.50 13.45
CA GLU A 186 -15.66 -6.31 13.34
C GLU A 186 -16.76 -6.51 12.28
N VAL A 187 -16.39 -6.99 11.10
CA VAL A 187 -17.33 -7.26 9.99
C VAL A 187 -18.30 -8.38 10.36
N LEU A 188 -17.80 -9.47 10.95
CA LEU A 188 -18.67 -10.58 11.42
C LEU A 188 -19.62 -10.13 12.51
N SER A 189 -19.20 -9.29 13.46
CA SER A 189 -20.06 -8.74 14.49
C SER A 189 -21.19 -7.90 13.86
N PHE A 190 -20.86 -7.04 12.91
CA PHE A 190 -21.85 -6.26 12.16
C PHE A 190 -22.87 -7.15 11.43
N LEU A 191 -22.41 -8.16 10.72
CA LEU A 191 -23.28 -9.09 9.97
C LEU A 191 -24.15 -9.96 10.87
N ARG A 192 -23.61 -10.41 12.00
CA ARG A 192 -24.34 -11.31 12.93
C ARG A 192 -25.39 -10.57 13.78
N GLY A 193 -25.22 -9.26 13.96
CA GLY A 193 -26.00 -8.48 14.91
C GLY A 193 -25.64 -8.80 16.37
N ASN A 194 -26.34 -8.19 17.30
CA ASN A 194 -26.12 -8.35 18.75
C ASN A 194 -26.72 -9.67 19.27
N VAL A 195 -26.04 -10.78 19.00
CA VAL A 195 -26.47 -12.12 19.41
C VAL A 195 -26.34 -12.27 20.93
N SER A 196 -27.44 -12.36 21.65
CA SER A 196 -27.45 -12.69 23.08
C SER A 196 -27.89 -14.15 23.34
N ALA A 197 -27.55 -14.68 24.52
CA ALA A 197 -27.96 -16.04 24.90
C ALA A 197 -29.49 -16.20 24.96
N THR A 198 -30.19 -15.14 25.34
CA THR A 198 -31.67 -15.11 25.55
C THR A 198 -32.46 -14.77 24.28
N ASP A 199 -31.81 -14.43 23.17
CA ASP A 199 -32.50 -14.07 21.94
C ASP A 199 -33.14 -15.30 21.28
N THR A 200 -34.44 -15.28 21.14
CA THR A 200 -35.25 -16.37 20.54
C THR A 200 -35.35 -16.25 19.02
N THR A 201 -34.94 -15.13 18.43
CA THR A 201 -34.99 -14.88 16.98
C THR A 201 -33.76 -15.36 16.25
N LYS A 202 -32.72 -15.71 16.99
CA LYS A 202 -31.43 -16.18 16.39
C LYS A 202 -31.61 -17.43 15.55
N LYS A 203 -30.83 -17.48 14.46
CA LYS A 203 -30.70 -18.63 13.56
C LYS A 203 -29.26 -19.00 13.36
N ASN A 204 -29.00 -20.17 12.82
CA ASN A 204 -27.68 -20.56 12.36
C ASN A 204 -27.61 -20.46 10.83
N THR A 205 -26.48 -20.00 10.32
CA THR A 205 -26.16 -20.11 8.89
C THR A 205 -25.99 -21.58 8.48
N PRO A 206 -25.97 -21.92 7.19
CA PRO A 206 -25.58 -23.25 6.72
C PRO A 206 -24.22 -23.72 7.26
N GLY A 207 -23.26 -22.80 7.45
CA GLY A 207 -21.95 -23.07 8.05
C GLY A 207 -21.96 -23.15 9.59
N GLY A 208 -23.13 -23.06 10.24
CA GLY A 208 -23.27 -23.22 11.70
C GLY A 208 -23.03 -21.98 12.54
N VAL A 209 -22.83 -20.81 11.94
CA VAL A 209 -22.60 -19.55 12.67
C VAL A 209 -23.91 -18.91 13.09
N THR A 210 -24.07 -18.61 14.39
CA THR A 210 -25.28 -17.99 14.93
C THR A 210 -25.36 -16.50 14.57
N TYR A 211 -26.56 -16.05 14.14
CA TYR A 211 -26.84 -14.68 13.77
C TYR A 211 -28.30 -14.29 14.03
N ILE A 212 -28.59 -12.98 14.00
CA ILE A 212 -29.96 -12.42 14.10
C ILE A 212 -30.44 -12.09 12.68
N PRO A 213 -31.47 -12.76 12.16
CA PRO A 213 -32.04 -12.42 10.85
C PRO A 213 -32.49 -10.97 10.79
N GLY A 214 -32.19 -10.27 9.70
CA GLY A 214 -32.54 -8.86 9.50
C GLY A 214 -31.64 -7.85 10.22
N ALA A 215 -30.56 -8.27 10.86
CA ALA A 215 -29.50 -7.35 11.32
C ALA A 215 -28.87 -6.61 10.12
N LEU A 216 -28.70 -7.28 8.99
CA LEU A 216 -28.32 -6.64 7.74
C LEU A 216 -29.58 -6.15 7.01
N LYS A 217 -29.64 -4.85 6.74
CA LYS A 217 -30.76 -4.19 6.06
C LYS A 217 -30.53 -4.08 4.56
N ASP A 218 -31.60 -3.91 3.80
CA ASP A 218 -31.52 -3.59 2.38
C ASP A 218 -30.91 -2.21 2.16
N LEU A 219 -30.23 -2.03 1.03
CA LEU A 219 -29.44 -0.86 0.73
C LEU A 219 -30.08 -0.01 -0.34
N SER A 220 -30.30 1.29 -0.06
CA SER A 220 -30.69 2.26 -1.08
C SER A 220 -29.50 2.54 -2.02
N ILE A 221 -29.67 2.23 -3.31
CA ILE A 221 -28.62 2.29 -4.34
C ILE A 221 -28.87 3.32 -5.43
N SER A 222 -29.78 4.26 -5.21
CA SER A 222 -29.95 5.44 -6.06
C SER A 222 -30.24 6.68 -5.22
N ARG A 223 -30.12 7.84 -5.84
CA ARG A 223 -30.47 9.14 -5.27
C ARG A 223 -31.16 10.00 -6.34
N SER A 224 -32.14 10.80 -5.91
CA SER A 224 -32.84 11.78 -6.74
C SER A 224 -32.61 13.23 -6.28
N SER A 225 -31.96 13.43 -5.12
CA SER A 225 -31.75 14.74 -4.49
C SER A 225 -30.61 15.57 -5.08
N PHE A 226 -29.76 14.98 -5.94
CA PHE A 226 -28.68 15.64 -6.68
C PHE A 226 -28.46 14.96 -8.04
N SER A 227 -27.72 15.64 -8.94
CA SER A 227 -27.58 15.19 -10.33
C SER A 227 -26.17 14.76 -10.73
N TRP A 228 -25.16 15.06 -9.91
CA TRP A 228 -23.77 14.71 -10.20
C TRP A 228 -23.48 13.25 -9.85
N GLY A 229 -23.66 12.36 -10.82
CA GLY A 229 -23.49 10.91 -10.70
C GLY A 229 -23.86 10.19 -12.00
N ILE A 230 -23.75 8.86 -12.00
CA ILE A 230 -24.10 8.04 -13.16
C ILE A 230 -25.63 7.85 -13.19
N PRO A 231 -26.32 8.22 -14.29
CA PRO A 231 -27.76 8.05 -14.38
C PRO A 231 -28.18 6.57 -14.33
N VAL A 232 -29.27 6.29 -13.63
CA VAL A 232 -29.90 4.97 -13.64
C VAL A 232 -30.43 4.65 -15.06
N PRO A 233 -30.13 3.47 -15.62
CA PRO A 233 -30.61 3.07 -16.94
C PRO A 233 -32.15 3.09 -17.02
N GLY A 234 -32.67 3.87 -17.95
CA GLY A 234 -34.13 4.01 -18.15
C GLY A 234 -34.83 4.96 -17.19
N ASP A 235 -34.14 5.51 -16.20
CA ASP A 235 -34.70 6.48 -15.24
C ASP A 235 -33.67 7.58 -14.88
N PRO A 236 -33.48 8.57 -15.76
CA PRO A 236 -32.46 9.62 -15.59
C PRO A 236 -32.76 10.61 -14.45
N LYS A 237 -33.90 10.49 -13.77
CA LYS A 237 -34.20 11.28 -12.55
C LYS A 237 -33.37 10.81 -11.35
N HIS A 238 -32.90 9.57 -11.42
CA HIS A 238 -32.07 8.97 -10.40
C HIS A 238 -30.63 8.85 -10.85
N VAL A 239 -29.68 9.09 -9.95
CA VAL A 239 -28.27 8.73 -10.10
C VAL A 239 -27.97 7.50 -9.25
N ILE A 240 -27.07 6.64 -9.76
CA ILE A 240 -26.61 5.45 -9.08
C ILE A 240 -25.84 5.87 -7.81
N TYR A 241 -26.07 5.16 -6.72
CA TYR A 241 -25.42 5.40 -5.43
C TYR A 241 -23.90 5.28 -5.55
N VAL A 242 -23.21 6.26 -4.96
CA VAL A 242 -21.74 6.41 -5.06
C VAL A 242 -20.96 5.15 -4.70
N TRP A 243 -21.44 4.32 -3.76
CA TRP A 243 -20.74 3.09 -3.41
C TRP A 243 -20.93 1.94 -4.41
N LEU A 244 -22.06 1.86 -5.13
CA LEU A 244 -22.17 0.92 -6.26
C LEU A 244 -21.28 1.37 -7.42
N ASP A 245 -21.26 2.67 -7.69
CA ASP A 245 -20.37 3.32 -8.64
C ASP A 245 -18.90 3.06 -8.29
N ALA A 246 -18.48 3.51 -7.10
CA ALA A 246 -17.10 3.39 -6.66
C ALA A 246 -16.59 1.93 -6.63
N LEU A 247 -17.37 0.99 -6.05
CA LEU A 247 -16.93 -0.41 -5.96
C LEU A 247 -16.82 -1.12 -7.30
N ALA A 248 -17.64 -0.72 -8.29
CA ALA A 248 -17.57 -1.28 -9.63
C ALA A 248 -16.25 -0.99 -10.36
N ASN A 249 -15.44 0.00 -9.89
CA ASN A 249 -14.15 0.33 -10.49
C ASN A 249 -13.25 -0.90 -10.65
N TYR A 250 -13.30 -1.82 -9.68
CA TYR A 250 -12.45 -3.01 -9.65
C TYR A 250 -12.65 -3.97 -10.82
N ILE A 251 -13.84 -3.96 -11.41
CA ILE A 251 -14.17 -4.78 -12.58
C ILE A 251 -14.21 -3.96 -13.86
N THR A 252 -14.68 -2.71 -13.81
CA THR A 252 -14.77 -1.87 -15.00
C THR A 252 -13.40 -1.45 -15.53
N ALA A 253 -12.41 -1.29 -14.64
CA ALA A 253 -11.01 -1.04 -15.02
C ALA A 253 -10.41 -2.17 -15.85
N LEU A 254 -10.94 -3.38 -15.72
CA LEU A 254 -10.55 -4.56 -16.50
C LEU A 254 -11.41 -4.76 -17.76
N GLY A 255 -12.45 -3.92 -17.98
CA GLY A 255 -13.30 -4.00 -19.15
C GLY A 255 -14.66 -4.68 -18.93
N TYR A 256 -15.10 -4.89 -17.68
CA TYR A 256 -16.44 -5.40 -17.41
C TYR A 256 -17.52 -4.49 -18.03
N GLY A 257 -18.45 -5.08 -18.78
CA GLY A 257 -19.51 -4.37 -19.49
C GLY A 257 -19.07 -3.78 -20.84
N SER A 258 -17.83 -4.03 -21.27
CA SER A 258 -17.36 -3.68 -22.62
C SER A 258 -17.84 -4.70 -23.65
N SER A 259 -17.99 -4.24 -24.89
CA SER A 259 -18.20 -5.10 -26.07
C SER A 259 -16.89 -5.50 -26.77
N GLU A 260 -15.78 -4.87 -26.40
CA GLU A 260 -14.49 -5.08 -27.04
C GLU A 260 -13.85 -6.40 -26.55
N THR A 261 -13.39 -7.23 -27.48
CA THR A 261 -12.79 -8.53 -27.17
C THR A 261 -11.58 -8.42 -26.25
N ALA A 262 -10.71 -7.44 -26.49
CA ALA A 262 -9.50 -7.23 -25.68
C ALA A 262 -9.82 -6.90 -24.21
N ASP A 263 -10.85 -6.11 -23.96
CA ASP A 263 -11.32 -5.76 -22.62
C ASP A 263 -11.88 -7.00 -21.90
N LEU A 264 -12.68 -7.80 -22.62
CA LEU A 264 -13.24 -9.04 -22.05
C LEU A 264 -12.15 -10.08 -21.74
N GLU A 265 -11.12 -10.17 -22.56
CA GLU A 265 -9.96 -11.02 -22.30
C GLU A 265 -9.17 -10.54 -21.08
N GLN A 266 -8.94 -9.23 -20.94
CA GLN A 266 -8.29 -8.65 -19.78
C GLN A 266 -9.09 -8.92 -18.50
N PHE A 267 -10.42 -8.74 -18.54
CA PHE A 267 -11.29 -9.06 -17.42
C PHE A 267 -11.20 -10.54 -17.03
N LYS A 268 -11.32 -11.45 -17.97
CA LYS A 268 -11.19 -12.91 -17.73
C LYS A 268 -9.81 -13.29 -17.19
N LYS A 269 -8.77 -12.59 -17.64
CA LYS A 269 -7.39 -12.86 -17.22
C LYS A 269 -7.16 -12.43 -15.77
N PHE A 270 -7.58 -11.24 -15.36
CA PHE A 270 -7.20 -10.67 -14.06
C PHE A 270 -8.28 -10.80 -12.99
N TRP A 271 -9.59 -10.83 -13.33
CA TRP A 271 -10.61 -11.03 -12.32
C TRP A 271 -10.72 -12.53 -11.91
N PRO A 272 -10.92 -12.88 -10.64
CA PRO A 272 -11.07 -12.01 -9.47
C PRO A 272 -9.75 -11.42 -8.96
N ALA A 273 -9.84 -10.28 -8.23
CA ALA A 273 -8.69 -9.67 -7.61
C ALA A 273 -8.04 -10.59 -6.58
N ASP A 274 -6.70 -10.59 -6.55
CA ASP A 274 -5.94 -11.32 -5.54
C ASP A 274 -5.86 -10.54 -4.23
N LEU A 275 -5.90 -9.18 -4.31
CA LEU A 275 -5.77 -8.32 -3.15
C LEU A 275 -6.51 -6.99 -3.34
N HIS A 276 -7.47 -6.71 -2.45
CA HIS A 276 -7.98 -5.37 -2.20
C HIS A 276 -7.35 -4.80 -0.93
N LEU A 277 -6.60 -3.69 -1.06
CA LEU A 277 -6.06 -2.93 0.08
C LEU A 277 -7.00 -1.77 0.37
N VAL A 278 -7.46 -1.61 1.62
CA VAL A 278 -8.46 -0.60 1.98
C VAL A 278 -8.14 0.03 3.34
N GLY A 279 -8.63 1.24 3.60
CA GLY A 279 -8.66 1.81 4.93
C GLY A 279 -9.74 1.14 5.79
N LYS A 280 -9.52 1.07 7.11
CA LYS A 280 -10.48 0.45 8.05
C LYS A 280 -11.88 1.07 8.00
N GLU A 281 -11.99 2.35 7.68
CA GLU A 281 -13.23 3.12 7.62
C GLU A 281 -14.18 2.67 6.49
N ILE A 282 -13.64 2.02 5.45
CA ILE A 282 -14.42 1.55 4.31
C ILE A 282 -14.51 0.02 4.23
N ILE A 283 -14.11 -0.68 5.30
CA ILE A 283 -14.07 -2.15 5.29
C ILE A 283 -15.45 -2.79 5.10
N ARG A 284 -16.50 -2.19 5.66
CA ARG A 284 -17.88 -2.71 5.51
C ARG A 284 -18.33 -2.68 4.06
N PHE A 285 -18.00 -1.64 3.31
CA PHE A 285 -18.33 -1.54 1.89
C PHE A 285 -17.66 -2.66 1.09
N HIS A 286 -16.41 -2.97 1.40
CA HIS A 286 -15.61 -3.98 0.68
C HIS A 286 -15.90 -5.42 1.13
N CYS A 287 -16.27 -5.65 2.38
CA CYS A 287 -16.55 -6.99 2.92
C CYS A 287 -18.03 -7.36 2.92
N VAL A 288 -18.95 -6.39 2.76
CA VAL A 288 -20.39 -6.65 2.79
C VAL A 288 -21.04 -6.26 1.46
N TYR A 289 -20.98 -4.98 1.06
CA TYR A 289 -21.69 -4.52 -0.13
C TYR A 289 -21.09 -5.10 -1.40
N TRP A 290 -19.77 -4.99 -1.55
CA TRP A 290 -19.08 -5.45 -2.75
C TRP A 290 -19.27 -6.96 -3.01
N PRO A 291 -19.04 -7.85 -2.04
CA PRO A 291 -19.31 -9.27 -2.23
C PRO A 291 -20.77 -9.56 -2.55
N ALA A 292 -21.74 -8.86 -1.92
CA ALA A 292 -23.15 -9.04 -2.22
C ALA A 292 -23.51 -8.64 -3.66
N PHE A 293 -22.96 -7.53 -4.16
CA PHE A 293 -23.16 -7.12 -5.57
C PHE A 293 -22.59 -8.16 -6.54
N LEU A 294 -21.39 -8.67 -6.24
CA LEU A 294 -20.74 -9.68 -7.07
C LEU A 294 -21.55 -10.99 -7.09
N LEU A 295 -21.99 -11.47 -5.93
CA LEU A 295 -22.84 -12.66 -5.81
C LEU A 295 -24.15 -12.51 -6.59
N ALA A 296 -24.80 -11.36 -6.45
CA ALA A 296 -26.03 -11.05 -7.17
C ALA A 296 -25.85 -10.97 -8.69
N ALA A 297 -24.67 -10.54 -9.13
CA ALA A 297 -24.29 -10.48 -10.53
C ALA A 297 -23.73 -11.82 -11.08
N GLY A 298 -23.58 -12.85 -10.24
CA GLY A 298 -22.98 -14.13 -10.63
C GLY A 298 -21.48 -14.06 -10.90
N LEU A 299 -20.77 -13.10 -10.30
CA LEU A 299 -19.34 -12.88 -10.48
C LEU A 299 -18.52 -13.48 -9.32
N PRO A 300 -17.29 -13.95 -9.59
CA PRO A 300 -16.37 -14.43 -8.56
C PRO A 300 -16.02 -13.34 -7.55
N LEU A 301 -15.77 -13.72 -6.29
CA LEU A 301 -15.34 -12.81 -5.24
C LEU A 301 -13.83 -12.53 -5.28
N PRO A 302 -13.35 -11.36 -4.79
CA PRO A 302 -11.94 -11.14 -4.55
C PRO A 302 -11.41 -12.17 -3.54
N LYS A 303 -10.14 -12.56 -3.66
CA LYS A 303 -9.55 -13.58 -2.79
C LYS A 303 -9.28 -13.06 -1.38
N LYS A 304 -8.76 -11.81 -1.30
CA LYS A 304 -8.31 -11.22 -0.04
C LYS A 304 -8.63 -9.74 0.03
N ILE A 305 -9.13 -9.32 1.20
CA ILE A 305 -9.34 -7.91 1.55
C ILE A 305 -8.49 -7.61 2.80
N VAL A 306 -7.59 -6.65 2.69
CA VAL A 306 -6.67 -6.29 3.77
C VAL A 306 -6.87 -4.84 4.14
N ALA A 307 -7.24 -4.60 5.42
CA ALA A 307 -7.53 -3.28 5.92
C ALA A 307 -6.38 -2.75 6.79
N HIS A 308 -5.92 -1.54 6.49
CA HIS A 308 -4.98 -0.82 7.35
C HIS A 308 -5.68 0.17 8.28
N GLY A 309 -5.00 0.59 9.36
CA GLY A 309 -5.46 1.62 10.28
C GLY A 309 -5.28 3.04 9.73
N TRP A 310 -5.62 4.03 10.54
CA TRP A 310 -5.41 5.43 10.21
C TRP A 310 -3.97 5.85 10.44
N LEU A 311 -3.53 6.78 9.62
CA LEU A 311 -2.33 7.55 9.89
C LEU A 311 -2.72 8.83 10.64
N LEU A 312 -2.21 8.96 11.86
CA LEU A 312 -2.43 10.10 12.74
C LEU A 312 -1.24 11.07 12.61
N PHE A 313 -1.50 12.35 12.75
CA PHE A 313 -0.44 13.35 12.89
C PHE A 313 -0.44 13.88 14.33
N GLU A 314 0.69 13.76 15.02
CA GLU A 314 0.84 14.14 16.44
C GLU A 314 -0.32 13.60 17.30
N GLU A 315 -0.57 12.28 17.19
CA GLU A 315 -1.62 11.54 17.92
C GLU A 315 -3.07 11.94 17.59
N SER A 316 -3.28 12.85 16.65
CA SER A 316 -4.61 13.25 16.21
C SER A 316 -4.93 12.83 14.79
N LYS A 317 -6.20 12.46 14.51
CA LYS A 317 -6.64 12.15 13.15
C LYS A 317 -6.47 13.37 12.26
N MET A 318 -5.79 13.20 11.13
CA MET A 318 -5.66 14.26 10.12
C MET A 318 -7.04 14.66 9.59
N SER A 319 -7.32 15.97 9.62
CA SER A 319 -8.54 16.51 9.03
C SER A 319 -8.34 17.94 8.53
N LYS A 320 -9.05 18.30 7.46
CA LYS A 320 -9.02 19.67 6.91
C LYS A 320 -9.45 20.73 7.94
N SER A 321 -10.48 20.43 8.73
CA SER A 321 -11.01 21.37 9.72
C SER A 321 -10.05 21.66 10.88
N ARG A 322 -9.08 20.77 11.11
CA ARG A 322 -8.03 20.93 12.13
C ARG A 322 -6.73 21.51 11.58
N GLY A 323 -6.57 21.60 10.27
CA GLY A 323 -5.36 22.09 9.62
C GLY A 323 -4.11 21.22 9.83
N ASN A 324 -4.29 19.96 10.26
CA ASN A 324 -3.20 19.03 10.58
C ASN A 324 -2.96 17.97 9.48
N ILE A 325 -3.21 18.31 8.22
CA ILE A 325 -2.94 17.42 7.09
C ILE A 325 -1.48 17.56 6.66
N VAL A 326 -0.78 16.44 6.57
CA VAL A 326 0.58 16.37 6.03
C VAL A 326 0.52 15.86 4.60
N ARG A 327 1.21 16.53 3.68
CA ARG A 327 1.26 16.19 2.27
C ARG A 327 2.51 15.37 1.95
N ALA A 328 2.37 14.40 1.06
CA ALA A 328 3.52 13.63 0.61
C ALA A 328 4.54 14.51 -0.13
N GLU A 329 4.08 15.49 -0.91
CA GLU A 329 4.92 16.45 -1.64
C GLU A 329 5.90 17.18 -0.72
N THR A 330 5.49 17.55 0.48
CA THR A 330 6.35 18.19 1.48
C THR A 330 7.59 17.36 1.79
N ILE A 331 7.40 16.05 1.93
CA ILE A 331 8.50 15.13 2.22
C ILE A 331 9.37 14.92 0.97
N LEU A 332 8.75 14.79 -0.21
CA LEU A 332 9.49 14.67 -1.47
C LEU A 332 10.38 15.90 -1.70
N ASP A 333 9.84 17.11 -1.50
CA ASP A 333 10.56 18.37 -1.75
C ASP A 333 11.63 18.63 -0.69
N ALA A 334 11.36 18.31 0.58
CA ALA A 334 12.33 18.49 1.65
C ALA A 334 13.51 17.52 1.50
N PHE A 335 13.25 16.21 1.44
CA PHE A 335 14.33 15.23 1.30
C PHE A 335 15.01 15.31 -0.07
N GLY A 336 14.26 15.60 -1.14
CA GLY A 336 14.82 15.81 -2.48
C GLY A 336 15.90 16.89 -2.51
N SER A 337 15.79 17.92 -1.66
CA SER A 337 16.79 18.99 -1.56
C SER A 337 18.17 18.52 -1.04
N LEU A 338 18.25 17.34 -0.43
CA LEU A 338 19.53 16.74 -0.06
C LEU A 338 20.35 16.29 -1.29
N LEU A 339 19.73 16.29 -2.48
CA LEU A 339 20.37 15.97 -3.76
C LEU A 339 20.37 17.18 -4.70
N PRO A 340 21.02 18.30 -4.35
CA PRO A 340 20.83 19.59 -5.04
C PRO A 340 21.25 19.59 -6.50
N VAL A 341 22.17 18.70 -6.90
CA VAL A 341 22.66 18.58 -8.29
C VAL A 341 21.87 17.55 -9.12
N ALA A 342 20.97 16.79 -8.49
CA ALA A 342 20.17 15.79 -9.19
C ALA A 342 18.96 16.45 -9.88
N PRO A 343 18.51 15.92 -11.04
CA PRO A 343 17.25 16.34 -11.64
C PRO A 343 16.06 16.19 -10.68
N LYS A 344 15.05 17.07 -10.81
CA LYS A 344 13.86 17.05 -9.93
C LYS A 344 13.18 15.67 -9.86
N SER A 345 13.10 14.94 -10.96
CA SER A 345 12.55 13.58 -10.99
C SER A 345 13.32 12.61 -10.09
N GLN A 346 14.64 12.72 -10.01
CA GLN A 346 15.45 11.89 -9.11
C GLN A 346 15.34 12.37 -7.66
N GLN A 347 15.22 13.67 -7.42
CA GLN A 347 14.95 14.22 -6.09
C GLN A 347 13.62 13.70 -5.56
N ASP A 348 12.57 13.68 -6.39
CA ASP A 348 11.25 13.17 -6.04
C ASP A 348 11.29 11.68 -5.71
N LEU A 349 11.94 10.86 -6.52
CA LEU A 349 12.08 9.43 -6.26
C LEU A 349 12.88 9.12 -4.99
N PHE A 350 13.90 9.93 -4.70
CA PHE A 350 14.65 9.83 -3.45
C PHE A 350 13.76 10.14 -2.23
N GLY A 351 13.03 11.27 -2.27
CA GLY A 351 12.08 11.62 -1.21
C GLY A 351 10.96 10.57 -1.06
N ALA A 352 10.52 9.98 -2.18
CA ALA A 352 9.55 8.89 -2.18
C ALA A 352 10.08 7.64 -1.48
N ASP A 353 11.33 7.24 -1.70
CA ASP A 353 11.96 6.12 -1.00
C ASP A 353 12.01 6.37 0.53
N VAL A 354 12.33 7.60 0.96
CA VAL A 354 12.33 7.96 2.38
C VAL A 354 10.94 7.83 2.98
N LEU A 355 9.92 8.36 2.31
CA LEU A 355 8.52 8.26 2.77
C LEU A 355 8.04 6.80 2.80
N ARG A 356 8.33 6.01 1.74
CA ARG A 356 8.02 4.57 1.67
C ARG A 356 8.61 3.83 2.86
N TYR A 357 9.91 4.03 3.10
CA TYR A 357 10.61 3.38 4.20
C TYR A 357 9.99 3.70 5.54
N PHE A 358 9.78 4.99 5.83
CA PHE A 358 9.22 5.41 7.11
C PHE A 358 7.84 4.82 7.35
N LEU A 359 6.92 4.97 6.41
CA LEU A 359 5.54 4.50 6.56
C LEU A 359 5.46 2.98 6.77
N LEU A 360 6.27 2.22 6.03
CA LEU A 360 6.26 0.76 6.13
C LEU A 360 7.04 0.23 7.35
N ARG A 361 8.01 1.01 7.84
CA ARG A 361 8.86 0.60 8.98
C ARG A 361 8.27 1.01 10.33
N GLU A 362 7.63 2.17 10.40
CA GLU A 362 7.12 2.73 11.65
C GLU A 362 5.67 2.36 11.92
N ILE A 363 4.84 2.23 10.88
CA ILE A 363 3.41 2.00 11.03
C ILE A 363 3.11 0.49 11.01
N PRO A 364 2.62 -0.09 12.11
CA PRO A 364 2.18 -1.49 12.12
C PRO A 364 0.98 -1.66 11.19
N PHE A 365 1.11 -2.54 10.20
CA PHE A 365 0.02 -2.76 9.25
C PHE A 365 -1.22 -3.32 9.95
N GLY A 366 -2.39 -2.69 9.72
CA GLY A 366 -3.66 -3.07 10.36
C GLY A 366 -4.00 -2.27 11.63
N ALA A 367 -3.02 -1.60 12.25
CA ALA A 367 -3.23 -0.71 13.39
C ALA A 367 -3.14 0.77 12.98
N ASP A 368 -3.62 1.66 13.83
CA ASP A 368 -3.38 3.09 13.69
C ASP A 368 -1.91 3.40 14.01
N GLY A 369 -1.32 4.34 13.28
CA GLY A 369 0.05 4.75 13.50
C GLY A 369 0.19 6.26 13.55
N SER A 370 1.17 6.75 14.29
CA SER A 370 1.47 8.18 14.39
C SER A 370 2.62 8.58 13.47
N PHE A 371 2.50 9.73 12.85
CA PHE A 371 3.51 10.36 12.02
C PHE A 371 3.96 11.67 12.66
N SER A 372 5.27 11.91 12.67
CA SER A 372 5.85 13.24 12.93
C SER A 372 7.12 13.44 12.11
N PHE A 373 7.48 14.70 11.85
CA PHE A 373 8.71 15.02 11.11
C PHE A 373 9.98 14.64 11.91
N ASP A 374 9.93 14.74 13.24
CA ASP A 374 11.04 14.30 14.11
C ASP A 374 11.27 12.79 14.02
N ALA A 375 10.19 11.99 14.08
CA ALA A 375 10.28 10.54 13.93
C ALA A 375 10.81 10.16 12.54
N LEU A 376 10.34 10.82 11.49
CA LEU A 376 10.81 10.62 10.11
C LEU A 376 12.30 10.88 9.99
N LEU A 377 12.79 12.04 10.46
CA LEU A 377 14.20 12.40 10.42
C LEU A 377 15.07 11.46 11.24
N THR A 378 14.61 11.10 12.43
CA THR A 378 15.32 10.17 13.33
C THR A 378 15.49 8.81 12.67
N ARG A 379 14.40 8.26 12.12
CA ARG A 379 14.41 6.96 11.43
C ARG A 379 15.26 6.97 10.17
N TYR A 380 15.16 8.03 9.36
CA TYR A 380 15.99 8.22 8.20
C TYR A 380 17.49 8.18 8.52
N ASN A 381 17.91 8.98 9.51
CA ASN A 381 19.33 9.04 9.89
C ASN A 381 19.82 7.72 10.50
N ALA A 382 19.02 7.09 11.37
CA ALA A 382 19.42 5.86 12.05
C ALA A 382 19.56 4.68 11.06
N ASP A 383 18.53 4.42 10.31
CA ASP A 383 18.45 3.21 9.50
C ASP A 383 19.05 3.41 8.09
N LEU A 384 18.66 4.49 7.39
CA LEU A 384 19.05 4.68 6.00
C LEU A 384 20.45 5.32 5.86
N ALA A 385 20.69 6.46 6.48
CA ALA A 385 21.96 7.17 6.32
C ALA A 385 23.11 6.50 7.07
N ASN A 386 22.97 6.27 8.38
CA ASN A 386 24.01 5.67 9.22
C ASN A 386 24.02 4.13 9.17
N GLY A 387 22.88 3.49 8.85
CA GLY A 387 22.78 2.04 8.68
C GLY A 387 23.19 1.60 7.28
N TYR A 388 22.18 1.37 6.42
CA TYR A 388 22.38 0.77 5.10
C TYR A 388 23.31 1.59 4.19
N GLY A 389 23.12 2.91 4.09
CA GLY A 389 23.92 3.78 3.24
C GLY A 389 25.41 3.83 3.64
N ASN A 390 25.68 3.91 4.95
CA ASN A 390 27.04 3.88 5.48
C ASN A 390 27.70 2.51 5.24
N LEU A 391 26.99 1.40 5.50
CA LEU A 391 27.50 0.06 5.24
C LEU A 391 27.92 -0.11 3.78
N VAL A 392 27.03 0.24 2.82
CA VAL A 392 27.32 0.18 1.39
C VAL A 392 28.57 0.99 1.04
N SER A 393 28.61 2.26 1.45
CA SER A 393 29.74 3.15 1.14
C SER A 393 31.06 2.63 1.70
N ARG A 394 31.04 2.10 2.91
CA ARG A 394 32.23 1.55 3.60
C ARG A 394 32.76 0.32 2.88
N VAL A 395 31.90 -0.64 2.57
CA VAL A 395 32.30 -1.88 1.89
C VAL A 395 32.84 -1.60 0.49
N LEU A 396 32.13 -0.81 -0.30
CA LEU A 396 32.54 -0.50 -1.67
C LEU A 396 33.87 0.26 -1.72
N LYS A 397 34.12 1.20 -0.80
CA LYS A 397 35.43 1.89 -0.70
C LYS A 397 36.57 0.92 -0.36
N LEU A 398 36.35 -0.02 0.55
CA LEU A 398 37.33 -1.04 0.90
C LEU A 398 37.64 -1.95 -0.30
N ILE A 399 36.61 -2.37 -1.05
CA ILE A 399 36.77 -3.16 -2.27
C ILE A 399 37.54 -2.36 -3.34
N GLN A 400 37.18 -1.11 -3.58
CA GLN A 400 37.89 -0.25 -4.53
C GLN A 400 39.36 -0.08 -4.18
N GLN A 401 39.66 0.03 -2.89
CA GLN A 401 41.02 0.19 -2.39
C GLN A 401 41.85 -1.07 -2.52
N TYR A 402 41.29 -2.23 -2.16
CA TYR A 402 42.06 -3.47 -2.05
C TYR A 402 41.94 -4.40 -3.27
N PHE A 403 40.88 -4.24 -4.08
CA PHE A 403 40.59 -5.04 -5.27
C PHE A 403 40.24 -4.15 -6.48
N PRO A 404 41.19 -3.31 -6.93
CA PRO A 404 40.95 -2.33 -8.01
C PRO A 404 40.60 -2.98 -9.36
N ASN A 405 40.95 -4.26 -9.54
CA ASN A 405 40.67 -5.03 -10.76
C ASN A 405 39.31 -5.75 -10.73
N GLY A 406 38.49 -5.57 -9.69
CA GLY A 406 37.22 -6.23 -9.48
C GLY A 406 37.25 -7.22 -8.32
N TYR A 407 36.07 -7.83 -8.04
CA TYR A 407 35.94 -8.76 -6.93
C TYR A 407 36.91 -9.94 -7.05
N GLU A 408 37.58 -10.27 -5.94
CA GLU A 408 38.23 -11.56 -5.75
C GLU A 408 37.28 -12.44 -4.94
N VAL A 409 37.10 -13.68 -5.39
CA VAL A 409 36.15 -14.65 -4.79
C VAL A 409 36.96 -15.66 -3.99
N PRO A 410 36.50 -16.06 -2.79
CA PRO A 410 37.17 -17.10 -2.02
C PRO A 410 37.31 -18.39 -2.83
N SER A 411 38.46 -19.07 -2.71
CA SER A 411 38.74 -20.31 -3.43
C SER A 411 37.76 -21.45 -3.14
N ARG A 412 37.00 -21.35 -2.06
CA ARG A 412 35.88 -22.22 -1.72
C ARG A 412 34.68 -21.34 -1.38
N PRO A 413 33.91 -20.87 -2.38
CA PRO A 413 32.68 -20.14 -2.09
C PRO A 413 31.72 -21.07 -1.37
N TRP A 414 31.15 -20.59 -0.28
CA TRP A 414 30.14 -21.34 0.48
C TRP A 414 28.89 -21.52 -0.35
N ILE A 415 28.53 -22.78 -0.60
CA ILE A 415 27.30 -23.13 -1.33
C ILE A 415 26.28 -23.59 -0.28
N PHE A 416 25.17 -22.87 -0.13
CA PHE A 416 24.03 -23.31 0.64
C PHE A 416 23.12 -24.15 -0.28
N LYS A 417 23.08 -25.47 -0.07
CA LYS A 417 22.10 -26.36 -0.72
C LYS A 417 20.92 -26.58 0.24
N ASP A 418 19.71 -26.37 -0.27
CA ASP A 418 18.45 -26.76 0.35
C ASP A 418 18.27 -26.32 1.82
N ARG A 419 18.62 -25.08 2.17
CA ARG A 419 18.56 -24.50 3.53
C ARG A 419 19.46 -25.19 4.55
N ASN A 420 20.25 -26.18 4.17
CA ASN A 420 21.20 -26.86 5.03
C ASN A 420 22.62 -26.42 4.69
N PHE A 421 23.36 -26.15 5.75
CA PHE A 421 24.78 -25.90 5.71
C PHE A 421 25.50 -27.17 5.22
N VAL A 422 26.16 -27.11 4.08
CA VAL A 422 27.09 -28.16 3.64
C VAL A 422 28.49 -27.61 3.86
N SER A 423 29.15 -28.02 4.95
CA SER A 423 30.58 -27.80 5.13
C SER A 423 31.32 -28.59 4.04
N GLY A 424 32.22 -27.93 3.29
CA GLY A 424 33.31 -28.67 2.69
C GLY A 424 34.11 -29.34 3.80
N ASP A 425 34.64 -30.55 3.58
CA ASP A 425 35.29 -31.50 4.49
C ASP A 425 36.18 -30.92 5.61
N GLY A 426 35.62 -30.14 6.54
CA GLY A 426 36.30 -29.56 7.68
C GLY A 426 35.50 -29.73 8.98
N PRO A 427 36.12 -29.62 10.18
CA PRO A 427 35.43 -29.71 11.45
C PRO A 427 34.38 -28.61 11.58
N LEU A 428 33.26 -28.92 12.26
CA LEU A 428 32.21 -27.94 12.57
C LEU A 428 32.82 -26.74 13.31
N PRO A 429 32.42 -25.49 12.96
CA PRO A 429 32.95 -24.30 13.61
C PRO A 429 32.61 -24.30 15.11
N THR A 430 33.48 -23.75 15.93
CA THR A 430 33.19 -23.47 17.34
C THR A 430 32.03 -22.47 17.44
N ARG A 431 31.37 -22.39 18.61
CA ARG A 431 30.25 -21.47 18.85
C ARG A 431 30.61 -20.00 18.53
N GLU A 432 31.84 -19.61 18.79
CA GLU A 432 32.35 -18.26 18.57
C GLU A 432 32.62 -18.01 17.08
N GLU A 433 33.18 -18.99 16.38
CA GLU A 433 33.35 -18.97 14.93
C GLU A 433 32.00 -19.02 14.19
N ALA A 434 31.01 -19.69 14.72
CA ALA A 434 29.66 -19.75 14.15
C ALA A 434 28.98 -18.38 14.17
N TYR A 435 29.17 -17.56 15.21
CA TYR A 435 28.55 -16.24 15.32
C TYR A 435 29.34 -15.11 14.62
N SER A 436 30.65 -15.27 14.45
CA SER A 436 31.55 -14.29 13.82
C SER A 436 31.99 -14.67 12.40
N GLY A 437 31.63 -15.86 11.93
CA GLY A 437 32.08 -16.42 10.66
C GLY A 437 31.26 -15.96 9.45
N THR A 438 31.89 -16.05 8.31
CA THR A 438 31.30 -15.87 6.98
C THR A 438 30.02 -16.70 6.78
N HIS A 439 29.98 -17.89 7.37
CA HIS A 439 28.83 -18.80 7.35
C HIS A 439 27.59 -18.22 7.99
N PHE A 440 27.77 -17.55 9.14
CA PHE A 440 26.66 -16.98 9.88
C PHE A 440 25.92 -15.91 9.05
N ILE A 441 26.65 -15.00 8.42
CA ILE A 441 26.05 -13.95 7.59
C ILE A 441 25.25 -14.56 6.42
N GLY A 442 25.86 -15.50 5.70
CA GLY A 442 25.19 -16.14 4.56
C GLY A 442 23.96 -16.95 4.96
N SER A 443 24.06 -17.78 6.03
CA SER A 443 22.95 -18.58 6.51
C SER A 443 21.78 -17.73 6.97
N GLN A 444 22.04 -16.66 7.73
CA GLN A 444 21.01 -15.74 8.22
C GLN A 444 20.24 -15.04 7.09
N LEU A 445 20.91 -14.70 5.99
CA LEU A 445 20.27 -14.09 4.83
C LEU A 445 19.44 -15.10 4.03
N VAL A 446 19.95 -16.32 3.85
CA VAL A 446 19.21 -17.39 3.15
C VAL A 446 17.99 -17.85 3.96
N GLU A 447 18.13 -18.00 5.28
CA GLU A 447 17.00 -18.28 6.18
C GLU A 447 15.94 -17.18 6.15
N PHE A 448 16.38 -15.92 6.26
CA PHE A 448 15.49 -14.76 6.15
C PHE A 448 14.71 -14.78 4.83
N ALA A 449 15.37 -15.06 3.71
CA ALA A 449 14.73 -15.13 2.41
C ALA A 449 13.53 -16.10 2.41
N GLY A 450 13.74 -17.33 2.91
CA GLY A 450 12.70 -18.33 3.00
C GLY A 450 11.56 -17.96 3.96
N PHE A 451 11.89 -17.36 5.10
CA PHE A 451 10.90 -16.90 6.08
C PHE A 451 10.09 -15.71 5.57
N ALA A 452 10.74 -14.73 4.95
CA ALA A 452 10.09 -13.56 4.40
C ALA A 452 9.03 -13.93 3.35
N ASP A 453 9.37 -14.81 2.43
CA ASP A 453 8.47 -15.21 1.34
C ASP A 453 7.26 -16.02 1.83
N SER A 454 7.46 -16.89 2.82
CA SER A 454 6.40 -17.78 3.30
C SER A 454 5.47 -17.16 4.35
N HIS A 455 5.94 -16.19 5.13
CA HIS A 455 5.20 -15.67 6.29
C HIS A 455 4.96 -14.15 6.24
N LEU A 456 6.01 -13.35 5.99
CA LEU A 456 5.88 -11.91 6.15
C LEU A 456 5.11 -11.27 4.98
N TRP A 457 5.33 -11.73 3.74
CA TRP A 457 4.63 -11.24 2.57
C TRP A 457 3.19 -11.74 2.46
N SER A 458 2.90 -12.95 2.92
CA SER A 458 1.54 -13.51 2.91
C SER A 458 0.58 -12.77 3.84
N GLU A 459 1.11 -12.19 4.93
CA GLU A 459 0.36 -11.48 5.96
C GLU A 459 0.58 -9.97 5.94
N TYR A 460 1.32 -9.45 4.94
CA TYR A 460 1.65 -8.02 4.81
C TYR A 460 2.32 -7.42 6.06
N LYS A 461 3.12 -8.20 6.80
CA LYS A 461 3.89 -7.78 7.97
C LYS A 461 5.14 -6.99 7.57
N LEU A 462 4.96 -5.90 6.82
CA LEU A 462 6.05 -5.13 6.21
C LEU A 462 6.95 -4.46 7.24
N GLN A 463 6.40 -4.05 8.40
CA GLN A 463 7.20 -3.50 9.50
C GLN A 463 8.21 -4.54 10.02
N ILE A 464 7.76 -5.78 10.26
CA ILE A 464 8.63 -6.87 10.72
C ILE A 464 9.63 -7.23 9.62
N TYR A 465 9.18 -7.30 8.38
CA TYR A 465 10.04 -7.55 7.22
C TYR A 465 11.22 -6.57 7.16
N LEU A 466 10.96 -5.28 7.30
CA LEU A 466 12.01 -4.26 7.31
C LEU A 466 12.88 -4.34 8.57
N ALA A 467 12.29 -4.59 9.74
CA ALA A 467 13.06 -4.77 10.97
C ALA A 467 14.09 -5.90 10.83
N GLU A 468 13.67 -7.03 10.26
CA GLU A 468 14.53 -8.18 10.02
C GLU A 468 15.66 -7.89 9.01
N ILE A 469 15.38 -7.12 7.95
CA ILE A 469 16.42 -6.69 7.00
C ILE A 469 17.46 -5.80 7.70
N PHE A 470 17.00 -4.82 8.50
CA PHE A 470 17.92 -3.91 9.18
C PHE A 470 18.69 -4.57 10.32
N LEU A 471 18.17 -5.65 10.91
CA LEU A 471 18.94 -6.52 11.78
C LEU A 471 20.14 -7.13 11.02
N ARG A 472 19.94 -7.59 9.77
CA ARG A 472 21.03 -8.14 8.93
C ARG A 472 22.01 -7.05 8.53
N VAL A 473 21.57 -5.83 8.25
CA VAL A 473 22.47 -4.67 8.06
C VAL A 473 23.41 -4.51 9.26
N GLY A 474 22.86 -4.53 10.48
CA GLY A 474 23.65 -4.45 11.72
C GLY A 474 24.60 -5.63 11.92
N GLN A 475 24.19 -6.84 11.55
CA GLN A 475 25.06 -8.03 11.61
C GLN A 475 26.24 -7.92 10.66
N VAL A 476 26.06 -7.42 9.43
CA VAL A 476 27.16 -7.21 8.47
C VAL A 476 28.11 -6.11 8.95
N ASP A 477 27.62 -5.02 9.54
CA ASP A 477 28.48 -3.97 10.11
C ASP A 477 29.29 -4.48 11.31
N SER A 478 28.68 -5.28 12.18
CA SER A 478 29.35 -5.97 13.30
C SER A 478 30.41 -6.94 12.79
N TYR A 479 30.13 -7.71 11.74
CA TYR A 479 31.08 -8.61 11.10
C TYR A 479 32.33 -7.88 10.59
N LEU A 480 32.15 -6.75 9.88
CA LEU A 480 33.25 -5.91 9.44
C LEU A 480 34.08 -5.32 10.60
N SER A 481 33.39 -4.93 11.66
CA SER A 481 34.03 -4.34 12.86
C SER A 481 34.82 -5.38 13.65
N PHE A 482 34.38 -6.63 13.66
CA PHE A 482 35.08 -7.75 14.27
C PHE A 482 36.34 -8.12 13.50
N HIS A 483 36.23 -8.34 12.18
CA HIS A 483 37.34 -8.79 11.36
C HIS A 483 38.35 -7.70 11.01
N LYS A 484 37.98 -6.41 11.09
CA LYS A 484 38.85 -5.26 10.84
C LYS A 484 39.66 -5.39 9.55
N PRO A 485 39.03 -5.51 8.37
CA PRO A 485 39.73 -5.79 7.09
C PRO A 485 40.84 -4.78 6.77
N TRP A 486 40.75 -3.56 7.29
CA TRP A 486 41.79 -2.54 7.18
C TRP A 486 43.09 -2.85 7.97
N LEU A 487 43.00 -3.75 8.98
CA LEU A 487 44.18 -4.26 9.68
C LEU A 487 44.72 -5.48 8.95
N ILE A 488 43.89 -6.43 8.55
CA ILE A 488 44.29 -7.61 7.76
C ILE A 488 45.05 -7.19 6.52
N ALA A 489 44.61 -6.14 5.82
CA ALA A 489 45.25 -5.63 4.61
C ALA A 489 46.67 -5.07 4.80
N LYS A 490 47.09 -4.83 6.06
CA LYS A 490 48.46 -4.40 6.37
C LYS A 490 49.46 -5.56 6.50
N GLU A 491 48.94 -6.77 6.63
CA GLU A 491 49.77 -7.97 6.77
C GLU A 491 50.13 -8.56 5.40
N ALA A 492 51.41 -8.77 5.15
CA ALA A 492 51.92 -9.24 3.85
C ALA A 492 51.99 -10.78 3.79
N SER A 493 50.96 -11.50 4.20
CA SER A 493 50.90 -12.97 4.12
C SER A 493 49.77 -13.45 3.18
N ASP A 494 49.96 -14.62 2.56
CA ASP A 494 48.95 -15.23 1.71
C ASP A 494 47.68 -15.54 2.48
N ASP A 495 47.78 -15.91 3.75
CA ASP A 495 46.64 -16.23 4.59
C ASP A 495 45.85 -14.97 4.96
N SER A 496 46.52 -13.86 5.27
CA SER A 496 45.87 -12.56 5.46
C SER A 496 45.19 -12.08 4.16
N ARG A 497 45.80 -12.32 3.00
CA ARG A 497 45.16 -12.02 1.72
C ARG A 497 43.87 -12.85 1.48
N LYS A 498 43.94 -14.16 1.71
CA LYS A 498 42.74 -15.03 1.62
C LYS A 498 41.65 -14.59 2.57
N LYS A 499 42.00 -14.26 3.82
CA LYS A 499 41.05 -13.76 4.82
C LYS A 499 40.43 -12.43 4.43
N LEU A 500 41.20 -11.50 3.87
CA LEU A 500 40.71 -10.22 3.36
C LEU A 500 39.70 -10.42 2.22
N ILE A 501 39.99 -11.32 1.28
CA ILE A 501 39.08 -11.70 0.20
C ILE A 501 37.76 -12.24 0.79
N GLU A 502 37.84 -13.18 1.71
CA GLU A 502 36.68 -13.78 2.35
C GLU A 502 35.80 -12.73 3.04
N VAL A 503 36.39 -11.85 3.84
CA VAL A 503 35.66 -10.84 4.62
C VAL A 503 34.97 -9.82 3.69
N LEU A 504 35.67 -9.28 2.72
CA LEU A 504 35.11 -8.24 1.83
C LEU A 504 34.10 -8.82 0.83
N TYR A 505 34.35 -10.02 0.31
CA TYR A 505 33.39 -10.72 -0.53
C TYR A 505 32.09 -11.01 0.20
N THR A 506 32.17 -11.54 1.42
CA THR A 506 30.99 -11.84 2.26
C THR A 506 30.17 -10.59 2.53
N ALA A 507 30.81 -9.47 2.87
CA ALA A 507 30.12 -8.22 3.11
C ALA A 507 29.45 -7.67 1.84
N ALA A 508 30.11 -7.75 0.69
CA ALA A 508 29.55 -7.30 -0.59
C ALA A 508 28.38 -8.18 -1.04
N GLU A 509 28.50 -9.49 -0.89
CA GLU A 509 27.43 -10.44 -1.23
C GLU A 509 26.22 -10.27 -0.31
N ALA A 510 26.43 -10.01 0.98
CA ALA A 510 25.37 -9.67 1.90
C ALA A 510 24.63 -8.38 1.49
N ILE A 511 25.37 -7.34 1.06
CA ILE A 511 24.76 -6.11 0.53
C ILE A 511 23.93 -6.42 -0.72
N ARG A 512 24.41 -7.29 -1.61
CA ARG A 512 23.64 -7.70 -2.80
C ARG A 512 22.30 -8.31 -2.42
N PHE A 513 22.27 -9.24 -1.45
CA PHE A 513 21.06 -9.84 -0.92
C PHE A 513 20.13 -8.80 -0.29
N ILE A 514 20.63 -8.01 0.64
CA ILE A 514 19.87 -6.95 1.32
C ILE A 514 19.28 -5.98 0.28
N THR A 515 20.05 -5.58 -0.72
CA THR A 515 19.62 -4.67 -1.79
C THR A 515 18.45 -5.26 -2.58
N ALA A 516 18.52 -6.54 -2.96
CA ALA A 516 17.46 -7.21 -3.71
C ALA A 516 16.16 -7.30 -2.89
N TYR A 517 16.25 -7.58 -1.59
CA TYR A 517 15.07 -7.63 -0.70
C TYR A 517 14.50 -6.24 -0.37
N LEU A 518 15.35 -5.19 -0.31
CA LEU A 518 14.88 -3.81 -0.14
C LEU A 518 14.27 -3.22 -1.41
N HIS A 519 14.55 -3.78 -2.59
CA HIS A 519 14.18 -3.15 -3.87
C HIS A 519 12.66 -2.87 -4.03
N PRO A 520 11.73 -3.70 -3.61
CA PRO A 520 10.30 -3.35 -3.67
C PRO A 520 9.94 -2.10 -2.86
N VAL A 521 10.69 -1.82 -1.78
CA VAL A 521 10.44 -0.71 -0.85
C VAL A 521 11.21 0.54 -1.22
N LEU A 522 12.49 0.41 -1.59
CA LEU A 522 13.42 1.50 -1.90
C LEU A 522 13.95 1.40 -3.34
N PRO A 523 13.07 1.48 -4.37
CA PRO A 523 13.47 1.18 -5.74
C PRO A 523 14.57 2.09 -6.28
N TYR A 524 14.54 3.39 -5.95
CA TYR A 524 15.54 4.35 -6.41
C TYR A 524 16.91 4.11 -5.77
N ALA A 525 16.97 4.00 -4.44
CA ALA A 525 18.23 3.81 -3.72
C ALA A 525 18.88 2.46 -4.06
N THR A 526 18.11 1.40 -4.10
CA THR A 526 18.59 0.04 -4.40
C THR A 526 19.07 -0.10 -5.84
N SER A 527 18.46 0.58 -6.81
CA SER A 527 18.96 0.63 -8.18
C SER A 527 20.36 1.25 -8.24
N LYS A 528 20.60 2.30 -7.46
CA LYS A 528 21.95 2.90 -7.35
C LYS A 528 22.95 1.96 -6.68
N VAL A 529 22.57 1.29 -5.60
CA VAL A 529 23.46 0.32 -4.93
C VAL A 529 23.80 -0.84 -5.85
N TRP A 530 22.81 -1.38 -6.58
CA TRP A 530 23.00 -2.47 -7.52
C TRP A 530 24.01 -2.10 -8.63
N ALA A 531 23.86 -0.90 -9.18
CA ALA A 531 24.81 -0.38 -10.16
C ALA A 531 26.21 -0.15 -9.57
N GLN A 532 26.31 0.35 -8.33
CA GLN A 532 27.60 0.53 -7.63
C GLN A 532 28.27 -0.81 -7.30
N LEU A 533 27.49 -1.88 -7.06
CA LEU A 533 28.04 -3.24 -6.94
C LEU A 533 28.60 -3.80 -8.28
N GLY A 534 28.43 -3.09 -9.39
CA GLY A 534 28.86 -3.53 -10.72
C GLY A 534 27.89 -4.49 -11.40
N LEU A 535 26.65 -4.57 -10.92
CA LEU A 535 25.64 -5.52 -11.39
C LEU A 535 24.69 -4.95 -12.46
N GLY A 536 24.90 -3.70 -12.88
CA GLY A 536 24.10 -3.04 -13.91
C GLY A 536 22.72 -2.61 -13.44
N ASP A 537 21.67 -2.95 -14.20
CA ASP A 537 20.30 -2.56 -13.95
C ASP A 537 19.54 -3.67 -13.17
N ILE A 538 19.04 -3.35 -11.98
CA ILE A 538 18.31 -4.27 -11.12
C ILE A 538 16.93 -4.68 -11.71
N GLU A 539 16.28 -3.79 -12.45
CA GLU A 539 15.01 -4.12 -13.12
C GLU A 539 15.22 -5.11 -14.26
N GLN A 540 16.35 -5.00 -14.96
CA GLN A 540 16.72 -6.01 -15.96
C GLN A 540 17.10 -7.33 -15.33
N ALA A 541 17.83 -7.33 -14.21
CA ALA A 541 18.14 -8.52 -13.42
C ALA A 541 16.86 -9.22 -12.92
N ALA A 542 15.86 -8.44 -12.50
CA ALA A 542 14.54 -8.96 -12.13
C ALA A 542 13.84 -9.65 -13.30
N LYS A 543 13.80 -9.02 -14.47
CA LYS A 543 13.22 -9.60 -15.70
C LYS A 543 13.91 -10.88 -16.14
N ASN A 544 15.22 -10.97 -15.91
CA ASN A 544 16.01 -12.18 -16.18
C ASN A 544 15.77 -13.29 -15.14
N GLY A 545 15.00 -13.03 -14.09
CA GLY A 545 14.71 -13.97 -13.01
C GLY A 545 15.81 -14.12 -11.96
N GLU A 546 16.83 -13.25 -11.98
CA GLU A 546 17.97 -13.30 -11.06
C GLU A 546 17.53 -13.01 -9.60
N LEU A 547 16.58 -12.09 -9.42
CA LEU A 547 16.06 -11.74 -8.10
C LEU A 547 15.06 -12.76 -7.56
N LYS A 548 14.37 -13.49 -8.42
CA LYS A 548 13.50 -14.60 -8.04
C LYS A 548 14.29 -15.79 -7.50
N ASN A 549 15.42 -16.07 -8.13
CA ASN A 549 16.29 -17.20 -7.82
C ASN A 549 17.57 -16.72 -7.12
N LEU A 550 17.45 -15.78 -6.20
CA LEU A 550 18.59 -15.19 -5.52
C LEU A 550 19.32 -16.24 -4.69
N THR A 551 20.54 -16.57 -5.08
CA THR A 551 21.42 -17.52 -4.41
C THR A 551 22.66 -16.83 -3.90
N TRP A 552 23.23 -17.34 -2.80
CA TRP A 552 24.49 -16.85 -2.27
C TRP A 552 25.63 -17.19 -3.24
N GLY A 553 26.59 -16.27 -3.41
CA GLY A 553 27.70 -16.45 -4.34
C GLY A 553 27.47 -15.87 -5.73
N GLY A 554 26.54 -14.91 -5.87
CA GLY A 554 26.20 -14.29 -7.14
C GLY A 554 27.17 -13.24 -7.66
N LEU A 555 28.02 -12.66 -6.80
CA LEU A 555 29.11 -11.77 -7.24
C LEU A 555 30.21 -12.57 -7.93
N ARG A 556 30.52 -12.23 -9.19
CA ARG A 556 31.48 -12.97 -10.01
C ARG A 556 32.87 -12.39 -9.90
N PRO A 557 33.96 -13.24 -9.98
CA PRO A 557 35.33 -12.77 -10.03
C PRO A 557 35.54 -11.76 -11.16
N GLY A 558 36.33 -10.72 -10.90
CA GLY A 558 36.64 -9.69 -11.88
C GLY A 558 35.54 -8.68 -12.19
N THR A 559 34.32 -8.83 -11.61
CA THR A 559 33.29 -7.79 -11.74
C THR A 559 33.80 -6.51 -11.05
N LYS A 560 33.93 -5.43 -11.82
CA LYS A 560 34.33 -4.12 -11.29
C LYS A 560 33.17 -3.40 -10.67
N ILE A 561 33.40 -2.78 -9.52
CA ILE A 561 32.39 -1.90 -8.90
C ILE A 561 32.18 -0.66 -9.76
N GLY A 562 30.96 -0.15 -9.74
CA GLY A 562 30.59 1.10 -10.39
C GLY A 562 31.09 2.35 -9.66
N ALA A 563 30.77 3.52 -10.17
CA ALA A 563 31.12 4.80 -9.53
C ALA A 563 30.45 4.93 -8.17
N ILE A 564 31.23 5.06 -7.11
CA ILE A 564 30.73 5.18 -5.74
C ILE A 564 30.18 6.60 -5.51
N SER A 565 28.96 6.68 -5.02
CA SER A 565 28.33 7.92 -4.58
C SER A 565 27.52 7.68 -3.30
N PRO A 566 27.31 8.71 -2.45
CA PRO A 566 26.45 8.58 -1.30
C PRO A 566 25.02 8.19 -1.72
N ILE A 567 24.45 7.19 -1.04
CA ILE A 567 23.09 6.72 -1.30
C ILE A 567 22.09 7.55 -0.49
N PHE A 568 22.36 7.75 0.81
CA PHE A 568 21.56 8.52 1.74
C PHE A 568 22.43 9.58 2.42
N PRO A 569 22.44 10.84 1.93
CA PRO A 569 23.10 11.94 2.62
C PRO A 569 22.52 12.13 4.02
N ARG A 570 23.34 12.44 5.00
CA ARG A 570 22.87 12.74 6.36
C ARG A 570 22.03 14.00 6.36
N ALA A 571 20.89 13.96 7.06
CA ALA A 571 19.99 15.11 7.21
C ALA A 571 20.09 15.69 8.62
N ASP A 572 20.00 17.00 8.73
CA ASP A 572 20.00 17.75 9.99
C ASP A 572 18.59 18.24 10.37
N LYS A 573 18.48 18.90 11.52
CA LYS A 573 17.21 19.40 12.03
C LYS A 573 16.61 20.57 11.21
N GLU A 574 17.41 21.23 10.38
CA GLU A 574 16.91 22.28 9.49
C GLU A 574 15.90 21.74 8.49
N LEU A 575 16.00 20.43 8.17
CA LEU A 575 15.04 19.75 7.31
C LEU A 575 13.63 19.72 7.92
N ILE A 576 13.51 19.64 9.27
CA ILE A 576 12.20 19.71 9.96
C ILE A 576 11.60 21.11 9.80
N VAL A 577 12.42 22.15 9.99
CA VAL A 577 11.97 23.54 9.77
C VAL A 577 11.45 23.70 8.35
N ARG A 578 12.23 23.23 7.37
CA ARG A 578 11.82 23.26 5.96
C ARG A 578 10.51 22.54 5.69
N MET A 579 10.28 21.35 6.28
CA MET A 579 9.01 20.63 6.13
C MET A 579 7.83 21.42 6.70
N ASN A 580 8.02 22.04 7.87
CA ASN A 580 6.99 22.88 8.47
C ASN A 580 6.68 24.12 7.60
N ASP A 581 7.69 24.80 7.07
CA ASP A 581 7.51 25.96 6.18
C ASP A 581 6.77 25.57 4.89
N LEU A 582 7.09 24.41 4.31
CA LEU A 582 6.41 23.88 3.13
C LEU A 582 4.93 23.57 3.41
N GLU A 583 4.60 23.05 4.59
CA GLU A 583 3.19 22.82 4.97
C GLU A 583 2.45 24.14 5.18
N GLN A 584 3.04 25.10 5.86
CA GLN A 584 2.43 26.43 6.12
C GLN A 584 2.20 27.20 4.81
N SER A 585 3.19 27.26 3.93
CA SER A 585 3.10 27.98 2.65
C SER A 585 2.04 27.45 1.69
N SER A 586 1.57 26.24 1.93
CA SER A 586 0.62 25.54 1.05
C SER A 586 -0.81 25.50 1.60
N GLN A 587 -1.03 26.04 2.81
CA GLN A 587 -2.39 26.27 3.29
C GLN A 587 -2.99 27.44 2.52
N PRO A 588 -4.23 27.35 2.02
CA PRO A 588 -4.91 28.52 1.46
C PRO A 588 -4.90 29.61 2.54
N ALA A 589 -4.56 30.83 2.14
CA ALA A 589 -4.62 31.98 3.04
C ALA A 589 -5.96 31.95 3.78
N THR A 590 -5.93 31.78 5.08
CA THR A 590 -7.12 31.89 5.92
C THR A 590 -7.67 33.27 5.68
N SER A 591 -8.81 33.37 4.98
CA SER A 591 -9.61 34.60 5.04
C SER A 591 -9.84 34.87 6.52
N THR A 592 -9.27 35.93 7.04
CA THR A 592 -9.57 36.48 8.34
C THR A 592 -11.08 36.46 8.52
N PRO A 593 -11.62 36.00 9.65
CA PRO A 593 -13.03 36.17 9.92
C PRO A 593 -13.29 37.67 9.98
N SER A 594 -13.83 38.23 8.90
CA SER A 594 -14.45 39.55 8.97
C SER A 594 -15.69 39.38 9.87
N ASP A 595 -15.70 40.13 10.94
CA ASP A 595 -16.79 40.42 11.84
C ASP A 595 -18.14 39.83 11.41
N ALA A 596 -18.53 38.69 12.03
CA ALA A 596 -19.92 38.32 12.08
C ALA A 596 -20.63 39.32 12.98
N ALA A 597 -21.07 40.41 12.36
CA ALA A 597 -22.01 41.32 12.95
C ALA A 597 -23.21 40.54 13.49
N GLN A 598 -23.47 40.78 14.75
CA GLN A 598 -24.74 40.56 15.43
C GLN A 598 -25.94 40.86 14.51
N LEU A 599 -26.82 39.91 14.33
CA LEU A 599 -28.21 40.20 14.03
C LEU A 599 -29.09 39.25 14.87
N PRO A 600 -30.26 39.75 15.31
CA PRO A 600 -30.98 39.37 16.51
C PRO A 600 -31.71 38.05 16.45
#